data_2f919580f56346379c23ab2c79b10aec
#
_entry.id   2f919580f56346379c23ab2c79b10aec
#
_cell.length_a   1.000
_cell.length_b   1.000
_cell.length_c   1.000
_cell.angle_alpha   90.00
_cell.angle_beta   90.00
_cell.angle_gamma   90.00
#
_symmetry.space_group_name_H-M   'P 1'
#
loop_
_entity.id
_entity.type
_entity.pdbx_description
1 polymer ?
#
loop_
_entity_poly.entity_id
_entity_poly.type
_entity_poly.pdbx_seq_one_letter_code
_entity_poly.pdbx_strand_id
1 'polypeptide(L)'
;MDKKPHIKPYLYGMLAGFGAIALSIIFFFLIYRFDGFGSAISTLTGILMPFIYGAVIAYLLKPVCNSIESFLRRFIPEKMNGLINALSVALTILFGLLLVYALVMMIVPQLITSVTTLYYTAQANITRFMYWANHLEFIENNEQIMELLNSAYAALNTNLDTWIKNTLLPSMQNIVSGAAIGVLNVVTVAKNLIIGIIVAVYMLASRKRFVQQGKLVLHSIVRPRWAQLITEEVKYADRMFGGFINGKIMDSAIIGVLCYIGCLIFKFPSALLVSVIIGVTNVIPFFGPFIGAIPATLLILIQNPIKALWFVLFVLVLQQLDGNIIGPKILGNTTGLSSFWVLFAILLFGGLWGFVGMIVGVPLFAVIYDVIKKLVIYGLQRHQELTLLNSYHDQFGDPADDAAAQPAASQPAENQ
;
A
#
# COMPACT_ATOMS: atom_id res chain seq x y z
N MET A 1 -2.93 -79.36 13.50
CA MET A 1 -2.25 -78.07 13.70
C MET A 1 -2.75 -77.12 12.62
N ASP A 2 -3.79 -76.37 12.94
CA ASP A 2 -4.43 -75.41 12.01
C ASP A 2 -3.65 -74.11 11.97
N LYS A 3 -3.05 -73.82 10.80
CA LYS A 3 -2.46 -72.52 10.52
C LYS A 3 -3.59 -71.52 10.22
N LYS A 4 -3.94 -70.71 11.17
CA LYS A 4 -4.83 -69.54 10.91
C LYS A 4 -4.17 -68.66 9.87
N PRO A 5 -4.84 -68.30 8.75
CA PRO A 5 -4.29 -67.44 7.73
C PRO A 5 -4.05 -66.02 8.31
N HIS A 6 -2.82 -65.52 8.12
CA HIS A 6 -2.48 -64.16 8.50
C HIS A 6 -3.16 -63.13 7.54
N ILE A 7 -4.44 -62.90 7.71
CA ILE A 7 -5.22 -61.95 6.89
C ILE A 7 -4.90 -60.48 7.22
N LYS A 8 -4.34 -60.22 8.39
CA LYS A 8 -4.06 -58.82 8.85
C LYS A 8 -3.14 -58.00 7.94
N PRO A 9 -2.00 -58.48 7.41
CA PRO A 9 -1.16 -57.66 6.55
C PRO A 9 -1.79 -57.29 5.21
N TYR A 10 -2.60 -58.19 4.65
CA TYR A 10 -3.32 -57.95 3.38
C TYR A 10 -4.47 -56.94 3.60
N LEU A 11 -5.12 -56.98 4.75
CA LEU A 11 -6.20 -56.02 5.12
C LEU A 11 -5.67 -54.59 5.26
N TYR A 12 -4.50 -54.41 5.86
CA TYR A 12 -3.83 -53.09 5.94
C TYR A 12 -3.40 -52.57 4.57
N GLY A 13 -2.92 -53.44 3.69
CA GLY A 13 -2.58 -53.09 2.30
C GLY A 13 -3.82 -52.68 1.49
N MET A 14 -4.92 -53.41 1.62
CA MET A 14 -6.18 -53.03 0.99
C MET A 14 -6.78 -51.72 1.53
N LEU A 15 -6.73 -51.47 2.85
CA LEU A 15 -7.16 -50.21 3.46
C LEU A 15 -6.27 -49.03 3.03
N ALA A 16 -4.96 -49.24 2.97
CA ALA A 16 -4.04 -48.19 2.49
C ALA A 16 -4.27 -47.87 1.00
N GLY A 17 -4.46 -48.89 0.15
CA GLY A 17 -4.81 -48.70 -1.26
C GLY A 17 -6.15 -48.01 -1.47
N PHE A 18 -7.18 -48.44 -0.75
CA PHE A 18 -8.48 -47.77 -0.77
C PHE A 18 -8.39 -46.31 -0.29
N GLY A 19 -7.64 -46.07 0.80
CA GLY A 19 -7.43 -44.72 1.32
C GLY A 19 -6.69 -43.81 0.32
N ALA A 20 -5.67 -44.32 -0.37
CA ALA A 20 -4.95 -43.59 -1.41
C ALA A 20 -5.88 -43.26 -2.59
N ILE A 21 -6.68 -44.20 -3.08
CA ILE A 21 -7.64 -43.96 -4.17
C ILE A 21 -8.73 -42.96 -3.74
N ALA A 22 -9.30 -43.13 -2.55
CA ALA A 22 -10.31 -42.20 -2.02
C ALA A 22 -9.76 -40.78 -1.88
N LEU A 23 -8.53 -40.60 -1.35
CA LEU A 23 -7.86 -39.33 -1.27
C LEU A 23 -7.58 -38.75 -2.65
N SER A 24 -7.17 -39.55 -3.63
CA SER A 24 -6.93 -39.08 -5.01
C SER A 24 -8.21 -38.61 -5.67
N ILE A 25 -9.34 -39.32 -5.46
CA ILE A 25 -10.66 -38.94 -5.97
C ILE A 25 -11.13 -37.63 -5.30
N ILE A 26 -11.00 -37.51 -3.98
CA ILE A 26 -11.33 -36.28 -3.25
C ILE A 26 -10.49 -35.12 -3.76
N PHE A 27 -9.19 -35.32 -3.94
CA PHE A 27 -8.25 -34.32 -4.45
C PHE A 27 -8.60 -33.92 -5.89
N PHE A 28 -8.94 -34.88 -6.75
CA PHE A 28 -9.40 -34.64 -8.12
C PHE A 28 -10.71 -33.82 -8.13
N PHE A 29 -11.68 -34.18 -7.30
CA PHE A 29 -12.94 -33.42 -7.19
C PHE A 29 -12.75 -32.03 -6.61
N LEU A 30 -11.79 -31.84 -5.67
CA LEU A 30 -11.42 -30.54 -5.14
C LEU A 30 -10.84 -29.65 -6.24
N ILE A 31 -9.95 -30.18 -7.09
CA ILE A 31 -9.36 -29.47 -8.23
C ILE A 31 -10.41 -29.23 -9.33
N TYR A 32 -11.20 -30.23 -9.68
CA TYR A 32 -12.18 -30.15 -10.77
C TYR A 32 -13.34 -29.19 -10.43
N ARG A 33 -13.72 -29.07 -9.15
CA ARG A 33 -14.71 -28.12 -8.64
C ARG A 33 -14.06 -26.89 -7.99
N PHE A 34 -12.91 -26.49 -8.46
CA PHE A 34 -12.21 -25.30 -7.95
C PHE A 34 -13.08 -24.03 -7.98
N ASP A 35 -13.97 -23.88 -8.95
CA ASP A 35 -14.94 -22.78 -9.01
C ASP A 35 -15.89 -22.74 -7.80
N GLY A 36 -16.32 -23.89 -7.30
CA GLY A 36 -17.16 -23.96 -6.09
C GLY A 36 -16.41 -23.57 -4.82
N PHE A 37 -15.12 -23.92 -4.71
CA PHE A 37 -14.28 -23.53 -3.58
C PHE A 37 -13.93 -22.04 -3.65
N GLY A 38 -13.64 -21.52 -4.86
CA GLY A 38 -13.41 -20.09 -5.10
C GLY A 38 -14.63 -19.25 -4.73
N SER A 39 -15.84 -19.69 -5.09
CA SER A 39 -17.08 -18.99 -4.75
C SER A 39 -17.37 -19.01 -3.24
N ALA A 40 -17.08 -20.11 -2.56
CA ALA A 40 -17.23 -20.22 -1.10
C ALA A 40 -16.26 -19.28 -0.36
N ILE A 41 -14.99 -19.22 -0.79
CA ILE A 41 -14.00 -18.27 -0.24
C ILE A 41 -14.43 -16.84 -0.52
N SER A 42 -14.89 -16.53 -1.74
CA SER A 42 -15.36 -15.19 -2.12
C SER A 42 -16.56 -14.77 -1.25
N THR A 43 -17.51 -15.67 -1.02
CA THR A 43 -18.66 -15.41 -0.14
C THR A 43 -18.22 -15.17 1.29
N LEU A 44 -17.31 -15.99 1.82
CA LEU A 44 -16.77 -15.85 3.18
C LEU A 44 -16.01 -14.54 3.34
N THR A 45 -15.15 -14.21 2.38
CA THR A 45 -14.43 -12.91 2.36
C THR A 45 -15.39 -11.75 2.28
N GLY A 46 -16.46 -11.84 1.48
CA GLY A 46 -17.50 -10.80 1.40
C GLY A 46 -18.20 -10.56 2.74
N ILE A 47 -18.51 -11.62 3.48
CA ILE A 47 -19.11 -11.53 4.82
C ILE A 47 -18.12 -10.92 5.83
N LEU A 48 -16.82 -11.25 5.71
CA LEU A 48 -15.78 -10.78 6.62
C LEU A 48 -15.22 -9.40 6.26
N MET A 49 -15.56 -8.83 5.09
CA MET A 49 -15.05 -7.54 4.62
C MET A 49 -15.16 -6.41 5.66
N PRO A 50 -16.29 -6.20 6.37
CA PRO A 50 -16.38 -5.16 7.40
C PRO A 50 -15.39 -5.38 8.56
N PHE A 51 -15.12 -6.64 8.92
CA PHE A 51 -14.14 -6.99 9.96
C PHE A 51 -12.72 -6.73 9.48
N ILE A 52 -12.42 -7.03 8.21
CA ILE A 52 -11.12 -6.73 7.59
C ILE A 52 -10.88 -5.21 7.56
N TYR A 53 -11.87 -4.43 7.10
CA TYR A 53 -11.78 -2.96 7.14
C TYR A 53 -11.59 -2.43 8.56
N GLY A 54 -12.35 -2.94 9.52
CA GLY A 54 -12.21 -2.56 10.93
C GLY A 54 -10.83 -2.90 11.49
N ALA A 55 -10.29 -4.08 11.16
CA ALA A 55 -8.94 -4.49 11.57
C ALA A 55 -7.85 -3.59 10.97
N VAL A 56 -7.96 -3.25 9.68
CA VAL A 56 -7.03 -2.34 8.99
C VAL A 56 -7.10 -0.94 9.62
N ILE A 57 -8.30 -0.38 9.80
CA ILE A 57 -8.49 0.93 10.45
C ILE A 57 -7.91 0.93 11.86
N ALA A 58 -8.21 -0.10 12.66
CA ALA A 58 -7.68 -0.24 14.01
C ALA A 58 -6.15 -0.33 14.02
N TYR A 59 -5.56 -1.06 13.06
CA TYR A 59 -4.11 -1.19 12.94
C TYR A 59 -3.44 0.14 12.57
N LEU A 60 -3.97 0.85 11.59
CA LEU A 60 -3.46 2.16 11.15
C LEU A 60 -3.60 3.22 12.26
N LEU A 61 -4.67 3.19 13.03
CA LEU A 61 -4.92 4.13 14.12
C LEU A 61 -4.27 3.74 15.46
N LYS A 62 -3.74 2.51 15.58
CA LYS A 62 -3.07 2.01 16.80
C LYS A 62 -1.97 2.94 17.34
N PRO A 63 -1.05 3.49 16.51
CA PRO A 63 -0.02 4.41 16.98
C PRO A 63 -0.60 5.70 17.57
N VAL A 64 -1.60 6.29 16.90
CA VAL A 64 -2.30 7.50 17.36
C VAL A 64 -3.00 7.21 18.69
N CYS A 65 -3.69 6.07 18.79
CA CYS A 65 -4.35 5.64 20.02
C CYS A 65 -3.37 5.48 21.19
N ASN A 66 -2.21 4.87 20.93
CA ASN A 66 -1.17 4.70 21.94
C ASN A 66 -0.58 6.05 22.37
N SER A 67 -0.37 6.97 21.45
CA SER A 67 0.14 8.33 21.75
C SER A 67 -0.87 9.11 22.60
N ILE A 68 -2.15 9.06 22.25
CA ILE A 68 -3.24 9.70 23.03
C ILE A 68 -3.35 9.03 24.41
N GLU A 69 -3.31 7.69 24.49
CA GLU A 69 -3.35 6.97 25.77
C GLU A 69 -2.18 7.39 26.66
N SER A 70 -0.97 7.47 26.11
CA SER A 70 0.22 7.87 26.87
C SER A 70 0.14 9.34 27.35
N PHE A 71 -0.44 10.22 26.53
CA PHE A 71 -0.69 11.62 26.90
C PHE A 71 -1.72 11.73 28.02
N LEU A 72 -2.85 11.04 27.90
CA LEU A 72 -3.92 11.08 28.91
C LEU A 72 -3.46 10.50 30.26
N ARG A 73 -2.58 9.49 30.27
CA ARG A 73 -1.98 8.92 31.50
C ARG A 73 -1.16 9.92 32.31
N ARG A 74 -0.74 11.04 31.71
CA ARG A 74 -0.03 12.11 32.44
C ARG A 74 -0.98 12.97 33.29
N PHE A 75 -2.26 13.02 32.92
CA PHE A 75 -3.26 13.91 33.55
C PHE A 75 -4.31 13.15 34.37
N ILE A 76 -4.56 11.89 34.07
CA ILE A 76 -5.63 11.09 34.67
C ILE A 76 -5.03 9.99 35.53
N PRO A 77 -5.44 9.84 36.81
CA PRO A 77 -4.92 8.82 37.70
C PRO A 77 -5.17 7.39 37.19
N GLU A 78 -4.25 6.47 37.47
CA GLU A 78 -4.31 5.07 37.01
C GLU A 78 -5.58 4.32 37.46
N LYS A 79 -6.24 4.75 38.54
CA LYS A 79 -7.50 4.18 39.01
C LYS A 79 -8.62 4.25 37.96
N MET A 80 -8.51 5.16 36.97
CA MET A 80 -9.48 5.38 35.89
C MET A 80 -9.04 4.79 34.55
N ASN A 81 -8.30 3.68 34.54
CA ASN A 81 -7.80 3.03 33.32
C ASN A 81 -8.88 2.77 32.26
N GLY A 82 -10.11 2.43 32.69
CA GLY A 82 -11.25 2.23 31.76
C GLY A 82 -11.65 3.51 31.03
N LEU A 83 -11.67 4.64 31.74
CA LEU A 83 -11.98 5.96 31.15
C LEU A 83 -10.85 6.41 30.20
N ILE A 84 -9.59 6.24 30.59
CA ILE A 84 -8.43 6.56 29.74
C ILE A 84 -8.51 5.79 28.42
N ASN A 85 -8.77 4.48 28.48
CA ASN A 85 -8.90 3.66 27.27
C ASN A 85 -10.08 4.09 26.39
N ALA A 86 -11.25 4.31 26.98
CA ALA A 86 -12.44 4.75 26.24
C ALA A 86 -12.22 6.12 25.59
N LEU A 87 -11.65 7.07 26.32
CA LEU A 87 -11.37 8.42 25.81
C LEU A 87 -10.29 8.40 24.71
N SER A 88 -9.23 7.58 24.89
CA SER A 88 -8.18 7.42 23.88
C SER A 88 -8.75 6.88 22.58
N VAL A 89 -9.61 5.86 22.65
CA VAL A 89 -10.25 5.28 21.45
C VAL A 89 -11.19 6.28 20.79
N ALA A 90 -12.04 6.98 21.58
CA ALA A 90 -12.97 7.96 21.05
C ALA A 90 -12.24 9.11 20.33
N LEU A 91 -11.20 9.69 20.95
CA LEU A 91 -10.37 10.74 20.36
C LEU A 91 -9.63 10.26 19.12
N THR A 92 -9.17 9.02 19.11
CA THR A 92 -8.49 8.41 17.96
C THR A 92 -9.43 8.26 16.76
N ILE A 93 -10.63 7.76 16.99
CA ILE A 93 -11.64 7.64 15.92
C ILE A 93 -12.07 9.00 15.43
N LEU A 94 -12.31 9.95 16.35
CA LEU A 94 -12.63 11.33 15.97
C LEU A 94 -11.52 11.95 15.13
N PHE A 95 -10.26 11.78 15.51
CA PHE A 95 -9.11 12.23 14.73
C PHE A 95 -9.10 11.60 13.32
N GLY A 96 -9.30 10.29 13.22
CA GLY A 96 -9.36 9.59 11.92
C GLY A 96 -10.50 10.10 11.03
N LEU A 97 -11.69 10.31 11.60
CA LEU A 97 -12.84 10.85 10.87
C LEU A 97 -12.61 12.30 10.43
N LEU A 98 -12.04 13.15 11.29
CA LEU A 98 -11.69 14.52 10.94
C LEU A 98 -10.62 14.58 9.86
N LEU A 99 -9.62 13.68 9.91
CA LEU A 99 -8.60 13.58 8.87
C LEU A 99 -9.22 13.24 7.51
N VAL A 100 -10.07 12.21 7.46
CA VAL A 100 -10.76 11.81 6.22
C VAL A 100 -11.67 12.93 5.73
N TYR A 101 -12.43 13.56 6.62
CA TYR A 101 -13.28 14.70 6.28
C TYR A 101 -12.48 15.86 5.69
N ALA A 102 -11.36 16.23 6.33
CA ALA A 102 -10.48 17.29 5.84
C ALA A 102 -9.91 16.96 4.44
N LEU A 103 -9.46 15.72 4.24
CA LEU A 103 -8.96 15.26 2.93
C LEU A 103 -10.05 15.32 1.85
N VAL A 104 -11.26 14.85 2.14
CA VAL A 104 -12.40 14.91 1.20
C VAL A 104 -12.75 16.35 0.85
N MET A 105 -12.89 17.23 1.86
CA MET A 105 -13.20 18.65 1.66
C MET A 105 -12.10 19.41 0.93
N MET A 106 -10.86 18.97 1.02
CA MET A 106 -9.72 19.55 0.33
C MET A 106 -9.62 19.08 -1.12
N ILE A 107 -9.84 17.79 -1.36
CA ILE A 107 -9.64 17.15 -2.67
C ILE A 107 -10.85 17.39 -3.58
N VAL A 108 -12.07 17.10 -3.11
CA VAL A 108 -13.26 17.06 -3.98
C VAL A 108 -13.58 18.42 -4.63
N PRO A 109 -13.63 19.55 -3.93
CA PRO A 109 -13.86 20.85 -4.55
C PRO A 109 -12.77 21.20 -5.58
N GLN A 110 -11.52 20.89 -5.26
CA GLN A 110 -10.39 21.18 -6.14
C GLN A 110 -10.41 20.29 -7.40
N LEU A 111 -10.80 19.02 -7.29
CA LEU A 111 -11.03 18.14 -8.45
C LEU A 111 -12.11 18.71 -9.34
N ILE A 112 -13.27 19.09 -8.79
CA ILE A 112 -14.37 19.68 -9.55
C ILE A 112 -13.90 20.94 -10.28
N THR A 113 -13.21 21.85 -9.58
CA THR A 113 -12.67 23.07 -10.17
C THR A 113 -11.65 22.78 -11.26
N SER A 114 -10.73 21.82 -11.04
CA SER A 114 -9.72 21.46 -12.03
C SER A 114 -10.34 20.86 -13.29
N VAL A 115 -11.32 19.98 -13.12
CA VAL A 115 -12.02 19.37 -14.26
C VAL A 115 -12.88 20.38 -15.04
N THR A 116 -13.58 21.28 -14.34
CA THR A 116 -14.34 22.35 -15.01
C THR A 116 -13.42 23.33 -15.72
N THR A 117 -12.28 23.68 -15.15
CA THR A 117 -11.26 24.50 -15.80
C THR A 117 -10.70 23.80 -17.04
N LEU A 118 -10.41 22.49 -16.94
CA LEU A 118 -10.02 21.67 -18.08
C LEU A 118 -11.04 21.72 -19.22
N TYR A 119 -12.32 21.56 -18.90
CA TYR A 119 -13.40 21.62 -19.90
C TYR A 119 -13.43 22.95 -20.67
N TYR A 120 -13.37 24.07 -19.95
CA TYR A 120 -13.45 25.39 -20.56
C TYR A 120 -12.15 25.86 -21.23
N THR A 121 -10.98 25.41 -20.76
CA THR A 121 -9.69 25.91 -21.24
C THR A 121 -8.96 24.95 -22.17
N ALA A 122 -9.32 23.67 -22.19
CA ALA A 122 -8.65 22.67 -23.03
C ALA A 122 -8.66 23.06 -24.52
N GLN A 123 -9.81 23.40 -25.06
CA GLN A 123 -9.92 23.81 -26.45
C GLN A 123 -9.13 25.09 -26.77
N ALA A 124 -9.23 26.10 -25.90
CA ALA A 124 -8.51 27.35 -26.05
C ALA A 124 -6.98 27.16 -25.95
N ASN A 125 -6.52 26.32 -25.05
CA ASN A 125 -5.08 26.06 -24.86
C ASN A 125 -4.50 25.18 -25.98
N ILE A 126 -5.25 24.22 -26.48
CA ILE A 126 -4.84 23.42 -27.64
C ILE A 126 -4.75 24.32 -28.88
N THR A 127 -5.71 25.22 -29.10
CA THR A 127 -5.67 26.19 -30.20
C THR A 127 -4.47 27.15 -30.08
N ARG A 128 -4.18 27.64 -28.89
CA ARG A 128 -2.98 28.48 -28.63
C ARG A 128 -1.68 27.71 -28.88
N PHE A 129 -1.62 26.47 -28.45
CA PHE A 129 -0.45 25.61 -28.67
C PHE A 129 -0.22 25.39 -30.17
N MET A 130 -1.30 25.09 -30.90
CA MET A 130 -1.25 24.92 -32.36
C MET A 130 -0.82 26.21 -33.07
N TYR A 131 -1.37 27.36 -32.64
CA TYR A 131 -0.93 28.65 -33.17
C TYR A 131 0.56 28.90 -32.93
N TRP A 132 1.05 28.65 -31.74
CA TRP A 132 2.46 28.77 -31.39
C TRP A 132 3.33 27.78 -32.18
N ALA A 133 2.90 26.52 -32.27
CA ALA A 133 3.65 25.48 -32.98
C ALA A 133 3.75 25.79 -34.50
N ASN A 134 2.67 26.25 -35.12
CA ASN A 134 2.66 26.60 -36.53
C ASN A 134 3.53 27.82 -36.86
N HIS A 135 3.92 28.64 -35.89
CA HIS A 135 4.80 29.78 -36.08
C HIS A 135 6.27 29.47 -35.73
N LEU A 136 6.62 28.22 -35.47
CA LEU A 136 8.00 27.81 -35.36
C LEU A 136 8.60 27.64 -36.75
N GLU A 137 9.68 28.38 -37.07
CA GLU A 137 10.36 28.35 -38.37
C GLU A 137 10.66 26.95 -38.91
N PHE A 138 10.96 26.01 -38.01
CA PHE A 138 11.20 24.60 -38.34
C PHE A 138 9.95 23.86 -38.83
N ILE A 139 8.79 24.22 -38.31
CA ILE A 139 7.49 23.60 -38.67
C ILE A 139 6.91 24.28 -39.88
N GLU A 140 6.99 25.62 -39.97
CA GLU A 140 6.50 26.41 -41.07
C GLU A 140 7.17 26.02 -42.41
N ASN A 141 8.45 25.64 -42.36
CA ASN A 141 9.23 25.22 -43.54
C ASN A 141 9.13 23.72 -43.86
N ASN A 142 8.31 22.93 -43.14
CA ASN A 142 8.23 21.50 -43.34
C ASN A 142 6.75 21.04 -43.44
N GLU A 143 6.29 20.88 -44.68
CA GLU A 143 4.90 20.55 -45.01
C GLU A 143 4.46 19.22 -44.40
N GLN A 144 5.34 18.22 -44.31
CA GLN A 144 5.04 16.92 -43.69
C GLN A 144 4.83 17.01 -42.18
N ILE A 145 5.61 17.83 -41.49
CA ILE A 145 5.47 18.06 -40.05
C ILE A 145 4.18 18.82 -39.77
N MET A 146 3.86 19.83 -40.62
CA MET A 146 2.64 20.60 -40.51
C MET A 146 1.39 19.73 -40.69
N GLU A 147 1.37 18.82 -41.69
CA GLU A 147 0.26 17.88 -41.91
C GLU A 147 0.11 16.90 -40.73
N LEU A 148 1.21 16.40 -40.18
CA LEU A 148 1.22 15.51 -39.05
C LEU A 148 0.74 16.22 -37.77
N LEU A 149 1.10 17.47 -37.58
CA LEU A 149 0.67 18.32 -36.47
C LEU A 149 -0.86 18.62 -36.57
N ASN A 150 -1.33 18.97 -37.75
CA ASN A 150 -2.75 19.24 -37.99
C ASN A 150 -3.63 17.99 -37.83
N SER A 151 -3.15 16.83 -38.28
CA SER A 151 -3.84 15.55 -38.08
C SER A 151 -3.89 15.14 -36.62
N ALA A 152 -2.78 15.32 -35.89
CA ALA A 152 -2.71 15.09 -34.44
C ALA A 152 -3.65 16.05 -33.66
N TYR A 153 -3.74 17.32 -34.11
CA TYR A 153 -4.67 18.30 -33.54
C TYR A 153 -6.13 17.88 -33.75
N ALA A 154 -6.50 17.49 -34.96
CA ALA A 154 -7.86 17.06 -35.29
C ALA A 154 -8.22 15.81 -34.45
N ALA A 155 -7.31 14.84 -34.36
CA ALA A 155 -7.50 13.62 -33.56
C ALA A 155 -7.61 13.94 -32.06
N LEU A 156 -6.76 14.81 -31.53
CA LEU A 156 -6.81 15.25 -30.15
C LEU A 156 -8.09 15.98 -29.81
N ASN A 157 -8.52 16.92 -30.67
CA ASN A 157 -9.71 17.71 -30.43
C ASN A 157 -10.98 16.85 -30.48
N THR A 158 -11.08 15.92 -31.45
CA THR A 158 -12.20 14.98 -31.56
C THR A 158 -12.23 13.98 -30.41
N ASN A 159 -11.08 13.41 -30.07
CA ASN A 159 -10.99 12.44 -28.97
C ASN A 159 -11.23 13.09 -27.62
N LEU A 160 -10.72 14.29 -27.36
CA LEU A 160 -10.97 15.04 -26.14
C LEU A 160 -12.44 15.43 -26.00
N ASP A 161 -13.05 15.94 -27.03
CA ASP A 161 -14.48 16.31 -27.02
C ASP A 161 -15.36 15.06 -26.76
N THR A 162 -15.04 13.96 -27.43
CA THR A 162 -15.73 12.68 -27.27
C THR A 162 -15.51 12.12 -25.86
N TRP A 163 -14.28 12.15 -25.36
CA TRP A 163 -13.95 11.66 -24.01
C TRP A 163 -14.59 12.53 -22.91
N ILE A 164 -14.56 13.85 -23.08
CA ILE A 164 -15.20 14.79 -22.16
C ILE A 164 -16.72 14.56 -22.14
N LYS A 165 -17.36 14.49 -23.29
CA LYS A 165 -18.82 14.34 -23.40
C LYS A 165 -19.32 12.95 -23.00
N ASN A 166 -18.60 11.90 -23.38
CA ASN A 166 -19.09 10.53 -23.27
C ASN A 166 -18.55 9.81 -22.01
N THR A 167 -17.45 10.28 -21.45
CA THR A 167 -16.81 9.62 -20.30
C THR A 167 -16.74 10.52 -19.07
N LEU A 168 -16.18 11.72 -19.23
CA LEU A 168 -15.90 12.60 -18.09
C LEU A 168 -17.19 13.23 -17.51
N LEU A 169 -17.99 13.90 -18.35
CA LEU A 169 -19.24 14.53 -17.94
C LEU A 169 -20.27 13.53 -17.37
N PRO A 170 -20.54 12.37 -18.00
CA PRO A 170 -21.41 11.37 -17.42
C PRO A 170 -20.85 10.78 -16.11
N SER A 171 -19.52 10.56 -16.04
CA SER A 171 -18.88 10.08 -14.80
C SER A 171 -19.00 11.11 -13.67
N MET A 172 -18.86 12.40 -13.96
CA MET A 172 -19.07 13.47 -13.00
C MET A 172 -20.55 13.64 -12.63
N GLN A 173 -21.46 13.58 -13.62
CA GLN A 173 -22.90 13.52 -13.37
C GLN A 173 -23.25 12.28 -12.54
N ASN A 174 -22.60 11.14 -12.78
CA ASN A 174 -22.75 9.94 -11.98
C ASN A 174 -22.14 10.09 -10.57
N ILE A 175 -21.08 10.87 -10.38
CA ILE A 175 -20.56 11.22 -9.05
C ILE A 175 -21.51 12.19 -8.33
N VAL A 176 -22.05 13.18 -9.05
CA VAL A 176 -22.98 14.17 -8.50
C VAL A 176 -24.40 13.57 -8.37
N SER A 177 -24.89 12.82 -9.36
CA SER A 177 -26.18 12.12 -9.33
C SER A 177 -26.07 10.75 -8.69
N GLY A 178 -24.90 10.13 -8.67
CA GLY A 178 -24.59 8.94 -7.89
C GLY A 178 -24.64 9.20 -6.40
N ALA A 179 -24.54 10.47 -5.97
CA ALA A 179 -25.04 10.87 -4.65
C ALA A 179 -26.57 10.62 -4.50
N ALA A 180 -27.33 10.57 -5.59
CA ALA A 180 -28.76 10.29 -5.58
C ALA A 180 -29.12 8.81 -5.94
N ILE A 181 -28.39 8.18 -6.88
CA ILE A 181 -28.61 6.78 -7.32
C ILE A 181 -27.62 5.80 -6.66
N GLY A 182 -26.45 6.28 -6.24
CA GLY A 182 -25.48 5.58 -5.42
C GLY A 182 -25.97 5.25 -4.00
N VAL A 183 -27.19 5.69 -3.64
CA VAL A 183 -27.82 5.38 -2.34
C VAL A 183 -27.81 3.87 -2.05
N LEU A 184 -28.03 3.01 -3.04
CA LEU A 184 -27.99 1.56 -2.81
C LEU A 184 -26.55 0.99 -2.69
N ASN A 185 -25.62 1.45 -3.51
CA ASN A 185 -24.19 1.08 -3.37
C ASN A 185 -23.52 1.84 -2.22
N VAL A 186 -23.86 3.12 -2.01
CA VAL A 186 -23.46 3.91 -0.85
C VAL A 186 -23.98 3.30 0.43
N VAL A 187 -25.21 2.78 0.47
CA VAL A 187 -25.75 2.06 1.65
C VAL A 187 -24.90 0.84 1.96
N THR A 188 -24.48 0.07 0.95
CA THR A 188 -23.63 -1.10 1.19
C THR A 188 -22.21 -0.70 1.63
N VAL A 189 -21.61 0.30 0.99
CA VAL A 189 -20.29 0.83 1.39
C VAL A 189 -20.38 1.51 2.75
N ALA A 190 -21.40 2.34 2.98
CA ALA A 190 -21.64 3.00 4.28
C ALA A 190 -21.91 1.98 5.39
N LYS A 191 -22.71 0.95 5.12
CA LYS A 191 -22.94 -0.16 6.06
C LYS A 191 -21.61 -0.84 6.43
N ASN A 192 -20.80 -1.20 5.43
CA ASN A 192 -19.51 -1.86 5.67
C ASN A 192 -18.52 -0.93 6.39
N LEU A 193 -18.53 0.37 6.07
CA LEU A 193 -17.72 1.37 6.75
C LEU A 193 -18.15 1.58 8.20
N ILE A 194 -19.46 1.72 8.46
CA ILE A 194 -20.00 1.87 9.82
C ILE A 194 -19.69 0.62 10.66
N ILE A 195 -19.94 -0.58 10.13
CA ILE A 195 -19.59 -1.82 10.81
C ILE A 195 -18.07 -1.89 11.01
N GLY A 196 -17.28 -1.53 9.99
CA GLY A 196 -15.83 -1.47 10.09
C GLY A 196 -15.33 -0.52 11.17
N ILE A 197 -15.93 0.67 11.31
CA ILE A 197 -15.61 1.62 12.40
C ILE A 197 -15.98 1.01 13.76
N ILE A 198 -17.16 0.40 13.88
CA ILE A 198 -17.58 -0.27 15.13
C ILE A 198 -16.56 -1.38 15.48
N VAL A 199 -16.19 -2.21 14.51
CA VAL A 199 -15.17 -3.26 14.70
C VAL A 199 -13.83 -2.65 15.09
N ALA A 200 -13.41 -1.56 14.45
CA ALA A 200 -12.17 -0.85 14.78
C ALA A 200 -12.18 -0.33 16.23
N VAL A 201 -13.30 0.25 16.68
CA VAL A 201 -13.48 0.67 18.07
C VAL A 201 -13.30 -0.51 19.04
N TYR A 202 -13.98 -1.63 18.77
CA TYR A 202 -13.85 -2.84 19.60
C TYR A 202 -12.42 -3.40 19.60
N MET A 203 -11.77 -3.44 18.44
CA MET A 203 -10.40 -3.93 18.31
C MET A 203 -9.41 -3.02 19.04
N LEU A 204 -9.53 -1.69 18.89
CA LEU A 204 -8.69 -0.72 19.60
C LEU A 204 -8.94 -0.79 21.13
N ALA A 205 -10.18 -0.82 21.56
CA ALA A 205 -10.53 -0.87 22.98
C ALA A 205 -10.04 -2.17 23.65
N SER A 206 -10.14 -3.28 22.95
CA SER A 206 -9.82 -4.62 23.49
C SER A 206 -8.47 -5.15 23.02
N ARG A 207 -7.61 -4.34 22.37
CA ARG A 207 -6.35 -4.78 21.74
C ARG A 207 -5.44 -5.60 22.66
N LYS A 208 -5.28 -5.18 23.90
CA LYS A 208 -4.45 -5.92 24.90
C LYS A 208 -5.06 -7.28 25.23
N ARG A 209 -6.39 -7.35 25.34
CA ARG A 209 -7.13 -8.60 25.63
C ARG A 209 -7.05 -9.59 24.48
N PHE A 210 -7.24 -9.15 23.24
CA PHE A 210 -7.13 -10.01 22.06
C PHE A 210 -5.74 -10.62 21.90
N VAL A 211 -4.68 -9.82 22.11
CA VAL A 211 -3.30 -10.32 22.09
C VAL A 211 -3.08 -11.40 23.15
N GLN A 212 -3.57 -11.20 24.37
CA GLN A 212 -3.44 -12.20 25.44
C GLN A 212 -4.25 -13.47 25.13
N GLN A 213 -5.49 -13.33 24.66
CA GLN A 213 -6.31 -14.47 24.26
C GLN A 213 -5.65 -15.27 23.13
N GLY A 214 -5.11 -14.59 22.10
CA GLY A 214 -4.36 -15.24 21.02
C GLY A 214 -3.17 -16.03 21.53
N LYS A 215 -2.40 -15.47 22.49
CA LYS A 215 -1.29 -16.19 23.13
C LYS A 215 -1.77 -17.41 23.91
N LEU A 216 -2.87 -17.32 24.68
CA LEU A 216 -3.42 -18.44 25.42
C LEU A 216 -3.84 -19.59 24.48
N VAL A 217 -4.56 -19.26 23.39
CA VAL A 217 -4.95 -20.22 22.38
C VAL A 217 -3.75 -20.88 21.74
N LEU A 218 -2.74 -20.08 21.35
CA LEU A 218 -1.52 -20.59 20.75
C LEU A 218 -0.80 -21.58 21.68
N HIS A 219 -0.58 -21.21 22.95
CA HIS A 219 0.11 -22.06 23.91
C HIS A 219 -0.70 -23.28 24.37
N SER A 220 -2.04 -23.29 24.18
CA SER A 220 -2.88 -24.46 24.49
C SER A 220 -2.86 -25.51 23.36
N ILE A 221 -2.68 -25.09 22.10
CA ILE A 221 -2.74 -25.98 20.93
C ILE A 221 -1.36 -26.45 20.49
N VAL A 222 -0.35 -25.56 20.59
CA VAL A 222 0.99 -25.77 20.05
C VAL A 222 2.00 -26.08 21.17
N ARG A 223 2.95 -26.97 20.86
CA ARG A 223 4.04 -27.32 21.81
C ARG A 223 4.80 -26.04 22.24
N PRO A 224 5.23 -25.92 23.53
CA PRO A 224 5.80 -24.68 24.09
C PRO A 224 6.91 -24.06 23.25
N ARG A 225 7.82 -24.86 22.69
CA ARG A 225 8.93 -24.40 21.84
C ARG A 225 8.42 -23.68 20.57
N TRP A 226 7.44 -24.27 19.87
CA TRP A 226 6.85 -23.68 18.67
C TRP A 226 5.96 -22.48 19.00
N ALA A 227 5.23 -22.52 20.11
CA ALA A 227 4.41 -21.40 20.56
C ALA A 227 5.25 -20.16 20.87
N GLN A 228 6.44 -20.34 21.44
CA GLN A 228 7.39 -19.24 21.68
C GLN A 228 7.91 -18.67 20.36
N LEU A 229 8.38 -19.50 19.42
CA LEU A 229 8.85 -19.09 18.11
C LEU A 229 7.77 -18.29 17.36
N ILE A 230 6.55 -18.82 17.28
CA ILE A 230 5.42 -18.12 16.63
C ILE A 230 5.13 -16.78 17.32
N THR A 231 5.21 -16.72 18.65
CA THR A 231 5.00 -15.46 19.39
C THR A 231 6.07 -14.41 19.06
N GLU A 232 7.31 -14.83 18.90
CA GLU A 232 8.43 -13.97 18.51
C GLU A 232 8.26 -13.47 17.06
N GLU A 233 7.86 -14.36 16.13
CA GLU A 233 7.57 -13.98 14.74
C GLU A 233 6.39 -13.00 14.62
N VAL A 234 5.33 -13.21 15.38
CA VAL A 234 4.19 -12.27 15.39
C VAL A 234 4.61 -10.90 15.93
N LYS A 235 5.48 -10.85 16.94
CA LYS A 235 6.03 -9.57 17.43
C LYS A 235 6.96 -8.91 16.40
N TYR A 236 7.74 -9.71 15.69
CA TYR A 236 8.58 -9.23 14.60
C TYR A 236 7.72 -8.65 13.47
N ALA A 237 6.69 -9.38 13.04
CA ALA A 237 5.73 -8.91 12.05
C ALA A 237 5.05 -7.59 12.48
N ASP A 238 4.57 -7.49 13.73
CA ASP A 238 3.96 -6.24 14.24
C ASP A 238 4.93 -5.05 14.18
N ARG A 239 6.21 -5.27 14.46
CA ARG A 239 7.26 -4.23 14.34
C ARG A 239 7.52 -3.85 12.89
N MET A 240 7.64 -4.84 11.98
CA MET A 240 7.88 -4.60 10.55
C MET A 240 6.73 -3.85 9.91
N PHE A 241 5.51 -4.34 10.10
CA PHE A 241 4.32 -3.67 9.57
C PHE A 241 4.12 -2.28 10.17
N GLY A 242 4.22 -2.16 11.50
CA GLY A 242 4.04 -0.88 12.19
C GLY A 242 5.09 0.14 11.79
N GLY A 243 6.36 -0.24 11.78
CA GLY A 243 7.47 0.62 11.38
C GLY A 243 7.35 1.09 9.93
N PHE A 244 7.12 0.15 9.01
CA PHE A 244 7.03 0.44 7.58
C PHE A 244 5.82 1.31 7.24
N ILE A 245 4.61 0.92 7.68
CA ILE A 245 3.38 1.66 7.34
C ILE A 245 3.39 3.06 7.96
N ASN A 246 3.75 3.18 9.25
CA ASN A 246 3.84 4.49 9.90
C ASN A 246 4.92 5.37 9.27
N GLY A 247 6.07 4.78 8.95
CA GLY A 247 7.14 5.47 8.27
C GLY A 247 6.68 5.98 6.90
N LYS A 248 6.02 5.16 6.10
CA LYS A 248 5.51 5.56 4.78
C LYS A 248 4.39 6.60 4.84
N ILE A 249 3.49 6.53 5.82
CA ILE A 249 2.48 7.58 6.01
C ILE A 249 3.14 8.92 6.38
N MET A 250 4.12 8.91 7.27
CA MET A 250 4.84 10.12 7.67
C MET A 250 5.67 10.69 6.51
N ASP A 251 6.39 9.86 5.80
CA ASP A 251 7.15 10.19 4.60
C ASP A 251 6.26 10.86 3.54
N SER A 252 5.15 10.23 3.20
CA SER A 252 4.16 10.73 2.25
C SER A 252 3.53 12.05 2.66
N ALA A 253 3.27 12.25 3.95
CA ALA A 253 2.76 13.51 4.47
C ALA A 253 3.81 14.63 4.32
N ILE A 254 5.08 14.35 4.63
CA ILE A 254 6.17 15.32 4.47
C ILE A 254 6.37 15.67 3.00
N ILE A 255 6.40 14.68 2.10
CA ILE A 255 6.52 14.90 0.65
C ILE A 255 5.33 15.71 0.12
N GLY A 256 4.10 15.41 0.55
CA GLY A 256 2.92 16.20 0.20
C GLY A 256 3.03 17.67 0.61
N VAL A 257 3.49 17.93 1.84
CA VAL A 257 3.71 19.30 2.35
C VAL A 257 4.83 20.02 1.59
N LEU A 258 5.97 19.35 1.36
CA LEU A 258 7.07 19.92 0.59
C LEU A 258 6.66 20.20 -0.86
N CYS A 259 5.91 19.30 -1.48
CA CYS A 259 5.34 19.51 -2.80
C CYS A 259 4.41 20.73 -2.82
N TYR A 260 3.55 20.89 -1.83
CA TYR A 260 2.65 22.05 -1.71
C TYR A 260 3.40 23.35 -1.59
N ILE A 261 4.40 23.41 -0.71
CA ILE A 261 5.27 24.60 -0.54
C ILE A 261 5.99 24.93 -1.85
N GLY A 262 6.58 23.93 -2.51
CA GLY A 262 7.23 24.12 -3.79
C GLY A 262 6.26 24.60 -4.88
N CYS A 263 5.08 24.03 -4.96
CA CYS A 263 4.03 24.47 -5.89
C CYS A 263 3.61 25.94 -5.66
N LEU A 264 3.55 26.40 -4.42
CA LEU A 264 3.26 27.79 -4.09
C LEU A 264 4.41 28.72 -4.50
N ILE A 265 5.67 28.35 -4.21
CA ILE A 265 6.86 29.14 -4.54
C ILE A 265 6.98 29.34 -6.06
N PHE A 266 6.84 28.25 -6.83
CA PHE A 266 6.93 28.29 -8.29
C PHE A 266 5.63 28.70 -8.98
N LYS A 267 4.58 28.96 -8.20
CA LYS A 267 3.24 29.35 -8.69
C LYS A 267 2.69 28.36 -9.72
N PHE A 268 2.83 27.06 -9.44
CA PHE A 268 2.21 26.02 -10.27
C PHE A 268 0.69 26.03 -10.09
N PRO A 269 -0.07 25.80 -11.16
CA PRO A 269 -1.53 25.74 -11.04
C PRO A 269 -1.98 24.53 -10.27
N SER A 270 -3.15 24.62 -9.63
CA SER A 270 -3.77 23.53 -8.85
C SER A 270 -2.84 22.97 -7.74
N ALA A 271 -2.04 23.84 -7.10
CA ALA A 271 -1.00 23.47 -6.15
C ALA A 271 -1.46 22.47 -5.08
N LEU A 272 -2.64 22.69 -4.50
CA LEU A 272 -3.19 21.83 -3.47
C LEU A 272 -3.51 20.42 -4.00
N LEU A 273 -4.22 20.33 -5.13
CA LEU A 273 -4.59 19.05 -5.74
C LEU A 273 -3.35 18.24 -6.14
N VAL A 274 -2.40 18.90 -6.80
CA VAL A 274 -1.15 18.30 -7.25
C VAL A 274 -0.35 17.74 -6.07
N SER A 275 -0.20 18.52 -5.00
CA SER A 275 0.55 18.10 -3.81
C SER A 275 -0.12 16.95 -3.06
N VAL A 276 -1.45 16.94 -3.01
CA VAL A 276 -2.20 15.82 -2.42
C VAL A 276 -2.06 14.56 -3.26
N ILE A 277 -2.14 14.66 -4.59
CA ILE A 277 -1.92 13.52 -5.48
C ILE A 277 -0.52 12.94 -5.24
N ILE A 278 0.53 13.78 -5.28
CA ILE A 278 1.92 13.36 -5.04
C ILE A 278 2.07 12.73 -3.65
N GLY A 279 1.55 13.38 -2.61
CA GLY A 279 1.65 12.89 -1.24
C GLY A 279 0.95 11.54 -1.04
N VAL A 280 -0.30 11.42 -1.51
CA VAL A 280 -1.08 10.17 -1.36
C VAL A 280 -0.46 9.02 -2.14
N THR A 281 -0.02 9.26 -3.36
CA THR A 281 0.60 8.21 -4.19
C THR A 281 1.97 7.79 -3.66
N ASN A 282 2.70 8.68 -2.98
CA ASN A 282 4.02 8.38 -2.39
C ASN A 282 3.98 7.29 -1.31
N VAL A 283 2.79 6.92 -0.79
CA VAL A 283 2.63 5.76 0.10
C VAL A 283 3.08 4.47 -0.58
N ILE A 284 2.98 4.37 -1.92
CA ILE A 284 3.46 3.22 -2.68
C ILE A 284 4.95 3.39 -2.96
N PRO A 285 5.83 2.53 -2.40
CA PRO A 285 7.26 2.62 -2.66
C PRO A 285 7.56 2.45 -4.16
N PHE A 286 8.57 3.14 -4.68
CA PHE A 286 9.03 3.16 -6.07
C PHE A 286 8.01 3.66 -7.09
N PHE A 287 6.80 3.14 -7.10
CA PHE A 287 5.77 3.48 -8.10
C PHE A 287 4.97 4.73 -7.75
N GLY A 288 4.85 5.06 -6.47
CA GLY A 288 4.09 6.22 -6.00
C GLY A 288 4.45 7.53 -6.70
N PRO A 289 5.75 7.87 -6.79
CA PRO A 289 6.20 9.06 -7.47
C PRO A 289 5.73 9.16 -8.93
N PHE A 290 5.79 8.06 -9.68
CA PHE A 290 5.38 8.02 -11.09
C PHE A 290 3.85 8.08 -11.22
N ILE A 291 3.13 7.32 -10.41
CA ILE A 291 1.66 7.30 -10.39
C ILE A 291 1.11 8.69 -10.06
N GLY A 292 1.78 9.46 -9.20
CA GLY A 292 1.39 10.82 -8.86
C GLY A 292 1.87 11.87 -9.85
N ALA A 293 3.12 11.79 -10.32
CA ALA A 293 3.71 12.79 -11.19
C ALA A 293 3.06 12.84 -12.57
N ILE A 294 2.67 11.70 -13.14
CA ILE A 294 2.07 11.66 -14.47
C ILE A 294 0.74 12.46 -14.51
N PRO A 295 -0.29 12.14 -13.70
CA PRO A 295 -1.54 12.91 -13.73
C PRO A 295 -1.36 14.36 -13.28
N ALA A 296 -0.48 14.62 -12.28
CA ALA A 296 -0.18 15.97 -11.84
C ALA A 296 0.45 16.83 -12.95
N THR A 297 1.41 16.25 -13.69
CA THR A 297 2.03 16.93 -14.85
C THR A 297 1.02 17.19 -15.95
N LEU A 298 0.14 16.23 -16.26
CA LEU A 298 -0.91 16.40 -17.26
C LEU A 298 -1.89 17.52 -16.87
N LEU A 299 -2.27 17.59 -15.59
CA LEU A 299 -3.12 18.68 -15.09
C LEU A 299 -2.49 20.06 -15.28
N ILE A 300 -1.18 20.18 -15.07
CA ILE A 300 -0.45 21.43 -15.26
C ILE A 300 -0.22 21.70 -16.74
N LEU A 301 0.09 20.67 -17.55
CA LEU A 301 0.36 20.77 -18.99
C LEU A 301 -0.80 21.40 -19.73
N ILE A 302 -2.02 21.00 -19.41
CA ILE A 302 -3.24 21.52 -20.05
C ILE A 302 -3.42 23.01 -19.71
N GLN A 303 -3.00 23.44 -18.52
CA GLN A 303 -3.12 24.84 -18.09
C GLN A 303 -1.96 25.71 -18.61
N ASN A 304 -0.73 25.21 -18.56
CA ASN A 304 0.48 25.91 -18.98
C ASN A 304 1.60 24.92 -19.31
N PRO A 305 1.93 24.70 -20.60
CA PRO A 305 2.97 23.74 -21.02
C PRO A 305 4.37 24.05 -20.44
N ILE A 306 4.75 25.32 -20.37
CA ILE A 306 6.07 25.73 -19.85
C ILE A 306 6.15 25.40 -18.35
N LYS A 307 5.09 25.67 -17.61
CA LYS A 307 5.04 25.32 -16.18
C LYS A 307 5.03 23.81 -15.95
N ALA A 308 4.46 23.01 -16.85
CA ALA A 308 4.53 21.56 -16.76
C ALA A 308 5.96 21.04 -16.85
N LEU A 309 6.77 21.59 -17.77
CA LEU A 309 8.19 21.25 -17.87
C LEU A 309 8.95 21.55 -16.58
N TRP A 310 8.77 22.75 -16.00
CA TRP A 310 9.36 23.12 -14.71
C TRP A 310 8.85 22.25 -13.56
N PHE A 311 7.58 21.84 -13.60
CA PHE A 311 7.02 20.95 -12.59
C PHE A 311 7.66 19.57 -12.64
N VAL A 312 7.88 18.99 -13.82
CA VAL A 312 8.60 17.71 -13.96
C VAL A 312 9.99 17.81 -13.35
N LEU A 313 10.73 18.87 -13.66
CA LEU A 313 12.04 19.08 -13.07
C LEU A 313 11.99 19.21 -11.54
N PHE A 314 11.02 19.97 -11.03
CA PHE A 314 10.79 20.13 -9.60
C PHE A 314 10.48 18.79 -8.91
N VAL A 315 9.58 17.96 -9.51
CA VAL A 315 9.24 16.66 -8.95
C VAL A 315 10.46 15.74 -8.97
N LEU A 316 11.28 15.74 -10.01
CA LEU A 316 12.51 14.94 -10.04
C LEU A 316 13.46 15.33 -8.88
N VAL A 317 13.63 16.61 -8.61
CA VAL A 317 14.42 17.08 -7.46
C VAL A 317 13.77 16.64 -6.13
N LEU A 318 12.46 16.78 -6.01
CA LEU A 318 11.73 16.35 -4.82
C LEU A 318 11.89 14.85 -4.56
N GLN A 319 11.85 14.04 -5.62
CA GLN A 319 12.04 12.57 -5.50
C GLN A 319 13.49 12.21 -5.15
N GLN A 320 14.48 12.99 -5.60
CA GLN A 320 15.87 12.80 -5.16
C GLN A 320 16.05 13.13 -3.67
N LEU A 321 15.36 14.15 -3.17
CA LEU A 321 15.33 14.46 -1.73
C LEU A 321 14.63 13.34 -0.94
N ASP A 322 13.52 12.81 -1.46
CA ASP A 322 12.83 11.69 -0.84
C ASP A 322 13.72 10.45 -0.76
N GLY A 323 14.22 9.97 -1.88
CA GLY A 323 14.99 8.74 -1.97
C GLY A 323 16.32 8.75 -1.21
N ASN A 324 17.01 9.91 -1.15
CA ASN A 324 18.35 9.98 -0.58
C ASN A 324 18.40 10.56 0.84
N ILE A 325 17.40 11.33 1.27
CA ILE A 325 17.45 12.03 2.56
C ILE A 325 16.25 11.68 3.44
N ILE A 326 15.03 11.88 2.94
CA ILE A 326 13.81 11.79 3.75
C ILE A 326 13.48 10.32 4.03
N GLY A 327 13.39 9.51 2.98
CA GLY A 327 13.10 8.08 3.09
C GLY A 327 14.07 7.35 4.03
N PRO A 328 15.40 7.43 3.85
CA PRO A 328 16.36 6.81 4.77
C PRO A 328 16.25 7.31 6.21
N LYS A 329 15.96 8.60 6.42
CA LYS A 329 15.80 9.14 7.79
C LYS A 329 14.53 8.68 8.48
N ILE A 330 13.44 8.47 7.75
CA ILE A 330 12.13 8.11 8.31
C ILE A 330 11.98 6.59 8.41
N LEU A 331 12.26 5.88 7.32
CA LEU A 331 12.10 4.44 7.23
C LEU A 331 13.30 3.70 7.84
N GLY A 332 14.51 4.26 7.76
CA GLY A 332 15.74 3.60 8.19
C GLY A 332 15.87 2.20 7.58
N ASN A 333 16.53 1.30 8.28
CA ASN A 333 16.64 -0.11 7.89
C ASN A 333 15.46 -0.95 8.41
N THR A 334 14.24 -0.40 8.37
CA THR A 334 13.07 -1.03 9.01
C THR A 334 12.77 -2.41 8.46
N THR A 335 13.01 -2.69 7.19
CA THR A 335 12.67 -3.99 6.58
C THR A 335 13.83 -4.96 6.47
N GLY A 336 15.07 -4.49 6.52
CA GLY A 336 16.27 -5.33 6.30
C GLY A 336 16.33 -6.03 4.94
N LEU A 337 15.50 -5.59 3.98
CA LEU A 337 15.45 -6.13 2.62
C LEU A 337 16.30 -5.29 1.67
N SER A 338 17.04 -5.94 0.77
CA SER A 338 17.67 -5.23 -0.35
C SER A 338 16.62 -4.66 -1.31
N SER A 339 17.00 -3.63 -2.09
CA SER A 339 16.09 -2.98 -3.05
C SER A 339 15.46 -3.95 -4.05
N PHE A 340 16.19 -5.00 -4.44
CA PHE A 340 15.66 -6.06 -5.30
C PHE A 340 14.45 -6.76 -4.66
N TRP A 341 14.57 -7.19 -3.41
CA TRP A 341 13.49 -7.88 -2.70
C TRP A 341 12.30 -6.98 -2.41
N VAL A 342 12.55 -5.69 -2.19
CA VAL A 342 11.47 -4.70 -2.05
C VAL A 342 10.69 -4.57 -3.37
N LEU A 343 11.38 -4.43 -4.51
CA LEU A 343 10.74 -4.37 -5.83
C LEU A 343 9.97 -5.66 -6.13
N PHE A 344 10.59 -6.82 -5.87
CA PHE A 344 9.95 -8.12 -6.04
C PHE A 344 8.66 -8.24 -5.22
N ALA A 345 8.69 -7.83 -3.95
CA ALA A 345 7.51 -7.85 -3.07
C ALA A 345 6.38 -6.98 -3.60
N ILE A 346 6.70 -5.75 -4.06
CA ILE A 346 5.70 -4.83 -4.60
C ILE A 346 5.05 -5.40 -5.87
N LEU A 347 5.84 -5.97 -6.79
CA LEU A 347 5.31 -6.55 -8.02
C LEU A 347 4.48 -7.80 -7.74
N LEU A 348 4.97 -8.70 -6.88
CA LEU A 348 4.28 -9.94 -6.53
C LEU A 348 2.93 -9.66 -5.85
N PHE A 349 2.95 -8.91 -4.76
CA PHE A 349 1.74 -8.64 -3.99
C PHE A 349 0.84 -7.59 -4.66
N GLY A 350 1.43 -6.68 -5.44
CA GLY A 350 0.68 -5.77 -6.30
C GLY A 350 -0.12 -6.52 -7.36
N GLY A 351 0.46 -7.56 -7.98
CA GLY A 351 -0.24 -8.44 -8.91
C GLY A 351 -1.35 -9.27 -8.26
N LEU A 352 -1.17 -9.69 -7.00
CA LEU A 352 -2.15 -10.52 -6.28
C LEU A 352 -3.31 -9.70 -5.68
N TRP A 353 -3.03 -8.53 -5.08
CA TRP A 353 -3.99 -7.75 -4.30
C TRP A 353 -4.10 -6.29 -4.73
N GLY A 354 -3.54 -5.94 -5.90
CA GLY A 354 -3.59 -4.59 -6.46
C GLY A 354 -2.92 -3.56 -5.55
N PHE A 355 -3.54 -2.39 -5.43
CA PHE A 355 -3.03 -1.26 -4.66
C PHE A 355 -2.68 -1.60 -3.19
N VAL A 356 -3.55 -2.34 -2.52
CA VAL A 356 -3.31 -2.76 -1.12
C VAL A 356 -2.09 -3.68 -1.04
N GLY A 357 -1.93 -4.59 -2.01
CA GLY A 357 -0.77 -5.47 -2.11
C GLY A 357 0.54 -4.72 -2.28
N MET A 358 0.56 -3.63 -3.03
CA MET A 358 1.77 -2.79 -3.20
C MET A 358 2.22 -2.16 -1.87
N ILE A 359 1.27 -1.79 -1.02
CA ILE A 359 1.58 -1.16 0.29
C ILE A 359 2.00 -2.21 1.31
N VAL A 360 1.21 -3.28 1.48
CA VAL A 360 1.46 -4.29 2.53
C VAL A 360 2.48 -5.36 2.12
N GLY A 361 2.79 -5.46 0.82
CA GLY A 361 3.65 -6.49 0.27
C GLY A 361 5.07 -6.45 0.81
N VAL A 362 5.63 -5.26 0.97
CA VAL A 362 7.01 -5.10 1.46
C VAL A 362 7.17 -5.62 2.89
N PRO A 363 6.39 -5.17 3.90
CA PRO A 363 6.50 -5.71 5.25
C PRO A 363 6.10 -7.19 5.32
N LEU A 364 5.14 -7.64 4.51
CA LEU A 364 4.76 -9.04 4.45
C LEU A 364 5.92 -9.91 3.94
N PHE A 365 6.57 -9.47 2.86
CA PHE A 365 7.72 -10.19 2.32
C PHE A 365 8.90 -10.19 3.29
N ALA A 366 9.12 -9.10 4.03
CA ALA A 366 10.15 -9.04 5.07
C ALA A 366 9.95 -10.13 6.14
N VAL A 367 8.71 -10.35 6.57
CA VAL A 367 8.38 -11.43 7.51
C VAL A 367 8.60 -12.81 6.88
N ILE A 368 8.16 -13.02 5.64
CA ILE A 368 8.37 -14.29 4.93
C ILE A 368 9.88 -14.57 4.77
N TYR A 369 10.66 -13.55 4.39
CA TYR A 369 12.10 -13.66 4.21
C TYR A 369 12.81 -14.01 5.53
N ASP A 370 12.42 -13.39 6.64
CA ASP A 370 12.97 -13.69 7.97
C ASP A 370 12.66 -15.14 8.41
N VAL A 371 11.43 -15.59 8.18
CA VAL A 371 11.05 -16.99 8.45
C VAL A 371 11.88 -17.96 7.61
N ILE A 372 12.06 -17.67 6.31
CA ILE A 372 12.90 -18.51 5.43
C ILE A 372 14.36 -18.50 5.92
N LYS A 373 14.93 -17.33 6.27
CA LYS A 373 16.29 -17.22 6.82
C LYS A 373 16.46 -18.11 8.07
N LYS A 374 15.51 -18.05 8.99
CA LYS A 374 15.52 -18.86 10.22
C LYS A 374 15.41 -20.36 9.94
N LEU A 375 14.56 -20.76 8.96
CA LEU A 375 14.44 -22.16 8.54
C LEU A 375 15.74 -22.69 7.90
N VAL A 376 16.40 -21.87 7.06
CA VAL A 376 17.69 -22.22 6.46
C VAL A 376 18.76 -22.40 7.54
N ILE A 377 18.87 -21.44 8.47
CA ILE A 377 19.84 -21.53 9.58
C ILE A 377 19.57 -22.80 10.42
N TYR A 378 18.31 -23.06 10.76
CA TYR A 378 17.94 -24.28 11.51
C TYR A 378 18.28 -25.56 10.74
N GLY A 379 18.09 -25.59 9.41
CA GLY A 379 18.46 -26.71 8.54
C GLY A 379 19.98 -26.94 8.56
N LEU A 380 20.78 -25.88 8.37
CA LEU A 380 22.25 -25.95 8.38
C LEU A 380 22.79 -26.40 9.74
N GLN A 381 22.21 -25.92 10.84
CA GLN A 381 22.56 -26.37 12.19
C GLN A 381 22.29 -27.87 12.36
N ARG A 382 21.15 -28.35 11.88
CA ARG A 382 20.77 -29.77 11.98
C ARG A 382 21.68 -30.68 11.17
N HIS A 383 22.16 -30.20 10.02
CA HIS A 383 23.08 -30.96 9.15
C HIS A 383 24.56 -30.73 9.49
N GLN A 384 24.88 -29.93 10.49
CA GLN A 384 26.24 -29.55 10.90
C GLN A 384 27.06 -28.83 9.81
N GLU A 385 26.37 -28.14 8.88
CA GLU A 385 26.96 -27.42 7.74
C GLU A 385 27.04 -25.90 7.95
N LEU A 386 27.27 -25.46 9.20
CA LEU A 386 27.41 -24.04 9.53
C LEU A 386 28.61 -23.36 8.84
N THR A 387 29.60 -24.15 8.39
CA THR A 387 30.73 -23.65 7.60
C THR A 387 30.28 -23.00 6.30
N LEU A 388 29.19 -23.48 5.67
CA LEU A 388 28.62 -22.86 4.47
C LEU A 388 28.04 -21.47 4.78
N LEU A 389 27.38 -21.31 5.92
CA LEU A 389 26.86 -20.02 6.36
C LEU A 389 27.98 -19.02 6.64
N ASN A 390 29.03 -19.47 7.33
CA ASN A 390 30.18 -18.63 7.65
C ASN A 390 30.92 -18.21 6.36
N SER A 391 31.16 -19.14 5.42
CA SER A 391 31.79 -18.82 4.14
C SER A 391 30.95 -17.85 3.30
N TYR A 392 29.62 -17.95 3.37
CA TYR A 392 28.72 -16.98 2.73
C TYR A 392 28.83 -15.59 3.37
N HIS A 393 28.86 -15.50 4.71
CA HIS A 393 29.02 -14.23 5.43
C HIS A 393 30.40 -13.61 5.19
N ASP A 394 31.46 -14.43 5.11
CA ASP A 394 32.82 -13.95 4.82
C ASP A 394 32.95 -13.39 3.40
N GLN A 395 32.19 -13.95 2.44
CA GLN A 395 32.26 -13.58 1.03
C GLN A 395 31.33 -12.41 0.67
N PHE A 396 30.16 -12.32 1.28
CA PHE A 396 29.09 -11.40 0.89
C PHE A 396 28.63 -10.45 2.01
N GLY A 397 29.19 -10.55 3.21
CA GLY A 397 28.74 -9.83 4.39
C GLY A 397 27.48 -10.41 5.03
N ASP A 398 27.11 -9.97 6.22
CA ASP A 398 25.78 -10.27 6.76
C ASP A 398 24.74 -9.41 6.01
N PRO A 399 23.63 -9.98 5.52
CA PRO A 399 22.54 -9.20 4.91
C PRO A 399 22.01 -8.04 5.77
N ALA A 400 22.26 -8.07 7.08
CA ALA A 400 22.00 -6.95 7.98
C ALA A 400 23.01 -5.79 7.79
N ASP A 401 24.25 -6.08 7.35
CA ASP A 401 25.29 -5.08 7.09
C ASP A 401 25.15 -4.43 5.71
N ASP A 402 24.64 -5.14 4.69
CA ASP A 402 24.33 -4.58 3.37
C ASP A 402 23.24 -3.49 3.44
N ALA A 403 22.35 -3.57 4.41
CA ALA A 403 21.37 -2.52 4.68
C ALA A 403 22.00 -1.29 5.38
N ALA A 404 23.17 -1.45 6.03
CA ALA A 404 23.95 -0.39 6.65
C ALA A 404 25.01 0.21 5.69
N ALA A 405 25.38 -0.51 4.65
CA ALA A 405 26.46 -0.15 3.70
C ALA A 405 26.01 0.69 2.49
N GLN A 406 24.81 1.32 2.51
CA GLN A 406 24.58 2.44 1.59
C GLN A 406 25.47 3.60 2.00
N PRO A 407 26.30 4.16 1.10
CA PRO A 407 27.38 5.05 1.46
C PRO A 407 26.83 6.31 2.14
N ALA A 408 27.19 6.50 3.40
CA ALA A 408 27.33 7.83 3.95
C ALA A 408 28.31 8.56 3.01
N ALA A 409 27.78 9.42 2.16
CA ALA A 409 28.57 10.26 1.28
C ALA A 409 29.66 10.92 2.12
N SER A 410 30.90 10.55 1.83
CA SER A 410 32.15 11.25 2.11
C SER A 410 32.06 12.38 3.13
N GLN A 411 32.38 12.10 4.38
CA GLN A 411 32.90 13.13 5.27
C GLN A 411 34.26 13.58 4.69
N PRO A 412 34.48 14.86 4.44
CA PRO A 412 35.82 15.36 4.11
C PRO A 412 36.72 15.11 5.32
N ALA A 413 37.87 14.48 5.08
CA ALA A 413 38.91 14.31 6.06
C ALA A 413 39.31 15.69 6.59
N GLU A 414 39.01 15.97 7.84
CA GLU A 414 39.66 17.03 8.59
C GLU A 414 41.07 16.55 8.86
N ASN A 415 42.02 17.15 8.10
CA ASN A 415 43.44 17.09 8.38
C ASN A 415 43.73 17.81 9.69
N GLN A 416 44.55 17.19 10.51
CA GLN A 416 45.27 17.76 11.64
C GLN A 416 46.07 18.99 11.26
#